data_324111f72739cbb35802e856217880e2
#
_entry.id   324111f72739cbb35802e856217880e2
#
_cell.length_a   1.000
_cell.length_b   1.000
_cell.length_c   1.000
_cell.angle_alpha   90.00
_cell.angle_beta   90.00
_cell.angle_gamma   90.00
#
_symmetry.space_group_name_H-M   'P 1'
#
loop_
_entity.id
_entity.type
_entity.pdbx_description
1 polymer ?
#
loop_
_entity_poly.entity_id
_entity_poly.type
_entity_poly.pdbx_seq_one_letter_code
_entity_poly.pdbx_strand_id
1 'polypeptide(L)'
;AADCAFKPAMTVIYLGANDFSSSMAPSYDKFYKDYVRLMGYVKANYGEDHPILCVSTKAHDYLFTYVKQVVKTCGLKNVEYLGYFPAQHHNTDEDLGAGWHPNYLGQKKLAFSIIPYIATITGWGLQDVPVK
;
A
#
# COMPACT_ATOMS: atom_id res chain seq x y z
N ALA A 1 17.53 16.61 10.11
CA ALA A 1 16.93 15.93 8.95
C ALA A 1 18.02 15.78 7.90
N ALA A 2 18.35 14.56 7.49
CA ALA A 2 19.24 14.36 6.35
C ALA A 2 18.60 15.04 5.15
N ASP A 3 19.33 15.90 4.48
CA ASP A 3 18.91 16.61 3.28
C ASP A 3 18.78 15.58 2.16
N CYS A 4 17.62 14.92 2.10
CA CYS A 4 17.35 13.94 1.06
C CYS A 4 17.05 14.70 -0.23
N ALA A 5 18.01 14.77 -1.13
CA ALA A 5 17.84 15.41 -2.44
C ALA A 5 16.74 14.76 -3.29
N PHE A 6 16.32 13.55 -2.93
CA PHE A 6 15.23 12.83 -3.57
C PHE A 6 13.87 13.25 -3.01
N LYS A 7 13.02 13.82 -3.87
CA LYS A 7 11.63 14.16 -3.54
C LYS A 7 10.70 13.23 -4.31
N PRO A 8 10.14 12.19 -3.68
CA PRO A 8 9.18 11.32 -4.33
C PRO A 8 7.90 12.10 -4.68
N ALA A 9 7.28 11.77 -5.81
CA ALA A 9 5.99 12.36 -6.20
C ALA A 9 4.84 11.87 -5.32
N MET A 10 4.95 10.64 -4.79
CA MET A 10 4.02 10.05 -3.85
C MET A 10 4.69 8.92 -3.05
N THR A 11 4.06 8.48 -1.98
CA THR A 11 4.46 7.28 -1.23
C THR A 11 3.39 6.21 -1.31
N VAL A 12 3.79 4.98 -1.60
CA VAL A 12 2.91 3.80 -1.50
C VAL A 12 3.28 3.03 -0.24
N ILE A 13 2.32 2.81 0.66
CA ILE A 13 2.48 2.01 1.87
C ILE A 13 1.74 0.68 1.67
N TYR A 14 2.50 -0.41 1.55
CA TYR A 14 1.98 -1.78 1.45
C TYR A 14 2.60 -2.62 2.55
N LEU A 15 2.20 -2.36 3.77
CA LEU A 15 2.76 -2.94 4.99
C LEU A 15 1.65 -3.45 5.91
N GLY A 16 2.04 -4.26 6.89
CA GLY A 16 1.17 -4.75 7.96
C GLY A 16 0.81 -6.24 7.87
N ALA A 17 1.06 -6.93 6.76
CA ALA A 17 0.70 -8.34 6.64
C ALA A 17 1.34 -9.21 7.73
N ASN A 18 2.59 -8.96 8.08
CA ASN A 18 3.31 -9.70 9.10
C ASN A 18 2.81 -9.44 10.52
N ASP A 19 2.20 -8.28 10.78
CA ASP A 19 1.60 -7.97 12.08
C ASP A 19 0.40 -8.87 12.39
N PHE A 20 -0.24 -9.43 11.36
CA PHE A 20 -1.40 -10.31 11.44
C PHE A 20 -1.07 -11.80 11.17
N SER A 21 0.18 -12.12 10.87
CA SER A 21 0.61 -13.49 10.58
C SER A 21 0.84 -14.32 11.84
N SER A 22 0.97 -13.69 13.00
CA SER A 22 1.09 -14.35 14.29
C SER A 22 -0.27 -14.58 14.95
N SER A 23 -0.31 -15.47 15.94
CA SER A 23 -1.53 -15.78 16.70
C SER A 23 -2.07 -14.61 17.53
N MET A 24 -1.33 -13.52 17.65
CA MET A 24 -1.72 -12.31 18.37
C MET A 24 -1.70 -11.11 17.43
N ALA A 25 -2.81 -10.93 16.70
CA ALA A 25 -3.03 -9.71 15.92
C ALA A 25 -3.04 -8.48 16.84
N PRO A 26 -2.48 -7.34 16.43
CA PRO A 26 -2.53 -6.12 17.22
C PRO A 26 -3.98 -5.65 17.41
N SER A 27 -4.25 -4.98 18.53
CA SER A 27 -5.52 -4.26 18.67
C SER A 27 -5.62 -3.14 17.63
N TYR A 28 -6.84 -2.78 17.25
CA TYR A 28 -7.05 -1.67 16.31
C TYR A 28 -6.38 -0.37 16.79
N ASP A 29 -6.52 -0.02 18.07
CA ASP A 29 -5.95 1.21 18.61
C ASP A 29 -4.43 1.27 18.49
N LYS A 30 -3.75 0.15 18.74
CA LYS A 30 -2.31 0.06 18.57
C LYS A 30 -1.93 0.21 17.10
N PHE A 31 -2.59 -0.53 16.22
CA PHE A 31 -2.35 -0.48 14.78
C PHE A 31 -2.60 0.93 14.25
N TYR A 32 -3.72 1.55 14.62
CA TYR A 32 -4.06 2.92 14.24
C TYR A 32 -2.96 3.92 14.60
N LYS A 33 -2.53 3.92 15.88
CA LYS A 33 -1.49 4.83 16.36
C LYS A 33 -0.18 4.68 15.59
N ASP A 34 0.25 3.44 15.38
CA ASP A 34 1.52 3.17 14.69
C ASP A 34 1.43 3.51 13.19
N TYR A 35 0.30 3.21 12.55
CA TYR A 35 0.10 3.49 11.14
C TYR A 35 -0.04 5.00 10.86
N VAL A 36 -0.79 5.72 11.69
CA VAL A 36 -0.89 7.19 11.59
C VAL A 36 0.46 7.86 11.86
N ARG A 37 1.24 7.35 12.82
CA ARG A 37 2.60 7.83 13.08
C ARG A 37 3.51 7.63 11.85
N LEU A 38 3.43 6.49 11.17
CA LEU A 38 4.18 6.24 9.94
C LEU A 38 3.80 7.24 8.85
N MET A 39 2.51 7.44 8.60
CA MET A 39 2.03 8.42 7.62
C MET A 39 2.44 9.86 8.01
N GLY A 40 2.35 10.21 9.29
CA GLY A 40 2.80 11.50 9.81
C GLY A 40 4.30 11.72 9.59
N TYR A 41 5.12 10.67 9.75
CA TYR A 41 6.55 10.73 9.43
C TYR A 41 6.79 11.01 7.94
N VAL A 42 6.04 10.38 7.05
CA VAL A 42 6.11 10.65 5.60
C VAL A 42 5.74 12.10 5.31
N LYS A 43 4.64 12.60 5.89
CA LYS A 43 4.21 14.00 5.73
C LYS A 43 5.23 15.01 6.27
N ALA A 44 5.84 14.72 7.41
CA ALA A 44 6.85 15.58 7.99
C ALA A 44 8.11 15.72 7.12
N ASN A 45 8.44 14.68 6.35
CA ASN A 45 9.61 14.71 5.46
C ASN A 45 9.31 15.31 4.07
N TYR A 46 8.10 15.11 3.53
CA TYR A 46 7.78 15.45 2.14
C TYR A 46 6.72 16.54 2.00
N GLY A 47 6.11 16.97 3.09
CA GLY A 47 5.07 18.02 3.13
C GLY A 47 3.67 17.48 3.40
N GLU A 48 2.80 18.35 3.94
CA GLU A 48 1.42 17.98 4.31
C GLU A 48 0.58 17.50 3.12
N ASP A 49 0.81 18.07 1.96
CA ASP A 49 0.08 17.74 0.73
C ASP A 49 0.67 16.54 -0.03
N HIS A 50 1.79 15.98 0.43
CA HIS A 50 2.41 14.82 -0.22
C HIS A 50 1.46 13.63 -0.28
N PRO A 51 1.18 13.07 -1.49
CA PRO A 51 0.22 11.99 -1.63
C PRO A 51 0.71 10.67 -1.01
N ILE A 52 -0.18 9.97 -0.32
CA ILE A 52 0.07 8.63 0.23
C ILE A 52 -1.02 7.68 -0.26
N LEU A 53 -0.64 6.57 -0.87
CA LEU A 53 -1.53 5.47 -1.22
C LEU A 53 -1.27 4.30 -0.26
N CYS A 54 -2.25 3.99 0.57
CA CYS A 54 -2.22 2.83 1.46
C CYS A 54 -2.85 1.63 0.78
N VAL A 55 -2.07 0.57 0.58
CA VAL A 55 -2.51 -0.66 -0.09
C VAL A 55 -2.57 -1.79 0.93
N SER A 56 -3.64 -2.56 0.93
CA SER A 56 -3.71 -3.80 1.69
C SER A 56 -4.34 -4.92 0.89
N THR A 57 -3.92 -6.16 1.15
CA THR A 57 -4.55 -7.34 0.58
C THR A 57 -5.66 -7.85 1.47
N LYS A 58 -6.66 -8.49 0.88
CA LYS A 58 -7.70 -9.20 1.63
C LYS A 58 -7.22 -10.54 2.21
N ALA A 59 -5.97 -10.93 1.99
CA ALA A 59 -5.42 -12.15 2.59
C ALA A 59 -5.56 -12.20 4.13
N HIS A 60 -5.65 -11.02 4.75
CA HIS A 60 -5.93 -10.87 6.18
C HIS A 60 -7.09 -9.90 6.36
N ASP A 61 -8.28 -10.39 6.72
CA ASP A 61 -9.50 -9.58 6.85
C ASP A 61 -9.33 -8.41 7.83
N TYR A 62 -8.61 -8.62 8.94
CA TYR A 62 -8.33 -7.55 9.89
C TYR A 62 -7.44 -6.45 9.29
N LEU A 63 -6.35 -6.82 8.61
CA LEU A 63 -5.47 -5.85 7.96
C LEU A 63 -6.24 -4.99 6.96
N PHE A 64 -7.05 -5.62 6.10
CA PHE A 64 -7.88 -4.93 5.13
C PHE A 64 -8.81 -3.92 5.80
N THR A 65 -9.52 -4.35 6.84
CA THR A 65 -10.47 -3.51 7.58
C THR A 65 -9.75 -2.39 8.32
N TYR A 66 -8.61 -2.67 8.95
CA TYR A 66 -7.87 -1.70 9.75
C TYR A 66 -7.27 -0.60 8.87
N VAL A 67 -6.58 -0.95 7.79
CA VAL A 67 -5.98 0.06 6.89
C VAL A 67 -7.07 0.95 6.28
N LYS A 68 -8.18 0.37 5.82
CA LYS A 68 -9.32 1.13 5.30
C LYS A 68 -9.86 2.12 6.33
N GLN A 69 -10.03 1.67 7.57
CA GLN A 69 -10.55 2.51 8.65
C GLN A 69 -9.55 3.59 9.06
N VAL A 70 -8.26 3.26 9.13
CA VAL A 70 -7.19 4.24 9.41
C VAL A 70 -7.23 5.37 8.39
N VAL A 71 -7.23 5.05 7.10
CA VAL A 71 -7.27 6.08 6.03
C VAL A 71 -8.51 6.95 6.15
N LYS A 72 -9.67 6.34 6.46
CA LYS A 72 -10.93 7.08 6.62
C LYS A 72 -10.90 8.06 7.79
N THR A 73 -10.15 7.77 8.86
CA THR A 73 -10.23 8.50 10.14
C THR A 73 -8.94 9.20 10.56
N CYS A 74 -7.85 9.05 9.81
CA CYS A 74 -6.55 9.63 10.18
C CYS A 74 -6.49 11.16 10.17
N GLY A 75 -7.43 11.83 9.46
CA GLY A 75 -7.46 13.29 9.35
C GLY A 75 -6.33 13.90 8.51
N LEU A 76 -5.48 13.09 7.88
CA LEU A 76 -4.41 13.56 7.01
C LEU A 76 -4.94 13.81 5.58
N LYS A 77 -4.43 14.85 4.94
CA LYS A 77 -4.78 15.20 3.56
C LYS A 77 -4.11 14.24 2.56
N ASN A 78 -4.73 14.06 1.40
CA ASN A 78 -4.17 13.31 0.26
C ASN A 78 -3.68 11.92 0.67
N VAL A 79 -4.49 11.21 1.45
CA VAL A 79 -4.27 9.82 1.82
C VAL A 79 -5.39 8.99 1.23
N GLU A 80 -5.02 8.07 0.34
CA GLU A 80 -5.95 7.22 -0.38
C GLU A 80 -5.78 5.74 0.03
N TYR A 81 -6.83 4.98 -0.14
CA TYR A 81 -6.86 3.55 0.18
C TYR A 81 -7.14 2.70 -1.04
N LEU A 82 -6.35 1.67 -1.24
CA LEU A 82 -6.58 0.62 -2.23
C LEU A 82 -6.64 -0.75 -1.54
N GLY A 83 -7.83 -1.35 -1.54
CA GLY A 83 -8.00 -2.74 -1.18
C GLY A 83 -7.68 -3.64 -2.36
N TYR A 84 -6.71 -4.53 -2.19
CA TYR A 84 -6.29 -5.45 -3.20
C TYR A 84 -6.81 -6.87 -2.92
N PHE A 85 -7.42 -7.49 -3.90
CA PHE A 85 -8.02 -8.82 -3.78
C PHE A 85 -7.20 -9.83 -4.60
N PRO A 86 -6.31 -10.61 -3.95
CA PRO A 86 -5.45 -11.56 -4.67
C PRO A 86 -6.22 -12.53 -5.58
N ALA A 87 -7.34 -13.04 -5.09
CA ALA A 87 -8.16 -14.00 -5.83
C ALA A 87 -8.71 -13.46 -7.17
N GLN A 88 -8.75 -12.16 -7.36
CA GLN A 88 -9.22 -11.53 -8.59
C GLN A 88 -8.07 -11.20 -9.55
N HIS A 89 -6.85 -11.10 -9.05
CA HIS A 89 -5.72 -10.56 -9.81
C HIS A 89 -4.55 -11.54 -9.93
N HIS A 90 -4.28 -12.30 -8.89
CA HIS A 90 -3.22 -13.30 -8.88
C HIS A 90 -3.47 -14.27 -7.72
N ASN A 91 -3.91 -15.42 -7.96
CA ASN A 91 -4.00 -16.46 -6.93
C ASN A 91 -4.06 -17.84 -7.58
N THR A 92 -3.30 -17.99 -8.63
CA THR A 92 -3.01 -19.29 -9.20
C THR A 92 -1.64 -19.71 -8.72
N ASP A 93 -1.39 -21.01 -8.68
CA ASP A 93 -0.06 -21.55 -8.34
C ASP A 93 1.05 -20.99 -9.24
N GLU A 94 0.69 -20.58 -10.46
CA GLU A 94 1.59 -19.96 -11.43
C GLU A 94 2.07 -18.56 -11.00
N ASP A 95 1.33 -17.87 -10.14
CA ASP A 95 1.62 -16.51 -9.69
C ASP A 95 2.41 -16.49 -8.36
N LEU A 96 2.57 -17.65 -7.73
CA LEU A 96 3.19 -17.77 -6.42
C LEU A 96 4.59 -18.39 -6.52
N GLY A 97 5.46 -17.95 -5.63
CA GLY A 97 6.80 -18.45 -5.41
C GLY A 97 6.97 -19.04 -4.00
N ALA A 98 8.18 -18.98 -3.49
CA ALA A 98 8.50 -19.48 -2.18
C ALA A 98 7.68 -18.82 -1.08
N GLY A 99 7.18 -19.61 -0.11
CA GLY A 99 6.45 -19.08 1.05
C GLY A 99 5.14 -18.37 0.71
N TRP A 100 4.48 -18.73 -0.38
CA TRP A 100 3.24 -18.12 -0.85
C TRP A 100 3.36 -16.65 -1.26
N HIS A 101 4.58 -16.14 -1.39
CA HIS A 101 4.80 -14.78 -1.91
C HIS A 101 4.59 -14.74 -3.42
N PRO A 102 4.07 -13.63 -3.97
CA PRO A 102 3.97 -13.46 -5.41
C PRO A 102 5.33 -13.63 -6.09
N ASN A 103 5.40 -14.46 -7.10
CA ASN A 103 6.55 -14.55 -7.99
C ASN A 103 6.59 -13.35 -8.96
N TYR A 104 7.48 -13.36 -9.95
CA TYR A 104 7.58 -12.26 -10.92
C TYR A 104 6.25 -11.96 -11.63
N LEU A 105 5.49 -12.98 -12.03
CA LEU A 105 4.21 -12.81 -12.69
C LEU A 105 3.16 -12.22 -11.74
N GLY A 106 3.09 -12.73 -10.50
CA GLY A 106 2.22 -12.20 -9.45
C GLY A 106 2.54 -10.75 -9.11
N GLN A 107 3.83 -10.39 -9.03
CA GLN A 107 4.25 -9.01 -8.82
C GLN A 107 3.85 -8.08 -9.98
N LYS A 108 3.97 -8.54 -11.22
CA LYS A 108 3.49 -7.77 -12.39
C LYS A 108 1.99 -7.51 -12.31
N LYS A 109 1.19 -8.52 -12.00
CA LYS A 109 -0.27 -8.38 -11.85
C LYS A 109 -0.62 -7.38 -10.75
N LEU A 110 0.08 -7.44 -9.60
CA LEU A 110 -0.07 -6.47 -8.53
C LEU A 110 0.26 -5.05 -9.01
N ALA A 111 1.38 -4.87 -9.69
CA ALA A 111 1.78 -3.58 -10.23
C ALA A 111 0.73 -3.01 -11.20
N PHE A 112 0.23 -3.81 -12.13
CA PHE A 112 -0.84 -3.39 -13.06
C PHE A 112 -2.12 -2.96 -12.33
N SER A 113 -2.43 -3.58 -11.19
CA SER A 113 -3.60 -3.20 -10.38
C SER A 113 -3.42 -1.85 -9.69
N ILE A 114 -2.18 -1.47 -9.34
CA ILE A 114 -1.87 -0.25 -8.58
C ILE A 114 -1.62 0.94 -9.53
N ILE A 115 -1.05 0.71 -10.71
CA ILE A 115 -0.66 1.75 -11.68
C ILE A 115 -1.79 2.76 -11.98
N PRO A 116 -3.04 2.35 -12.26
CA PRO A 116 -4.12 3.31 -12.55
C PRO A 116 -4.38 4.27 -11.38
N TYR A 117 -4.26 3.81 -10.15
CA TYR A 117 -4.42 4.65 -8.94
C TYR A 117 -3.27 5.64 -8.81
N ILE A 118 -2.03 5.18 -9.03
CA ILE A 118 -0.86 6.05 -9.04
C ILE A 118 -1.03 7.14 -10.11
N ALA A 119 -1.40 6.76 -11.32
CA ALA A 119 -1.63 7.71 -12.42
C ALA A 119 -2.70 8.75 -12.07
N THR A 120 -3.80 8.33 -11.47
CA THR A 120 -4.87 9.24 -11.04
C THR A 120 -4.40 10.22 -9.97
N ILE A 121 -3.67 9.74 -8.95
CA ILE A 121 -3.20 10.55 -7.84
C ILE A 121 -2.13 11.56 -8.28
N THR A 122 -1.23 11.14 -9.15
CA THR A 122 -0.08 11.96 -9.59
C THR A 122 -0.38 12.81 -10.83
N GLY A 123 -1.45 12.50 -11.55
CA GLY A 123 -1.72 13.08 -12.87
C GLY A 123 -0.79 12.58 -13.98
N TRP A 124 -0.04 11.50 -13.74
CA TRP A 124 0.83 10.91 -14.76
C TRP A 124 0.01 10.19 -15.84
N GLY A 125 0.39 10.39 -17.10
CA GLY A 125 -0.19 9.62 -18.20
C GLY A 125 0.21 8.14 -18.11
N LEU A 126 -0.75 7.27 -18.41
CA LEU A 126 -0.45 5.85 -18.63
C LEU A 126 0.24 5.76 -20.01
N GLN A 127 1.48 5.32 -20.04
CA GLN A 127 2.18 5.01 -21.27
C GLN A 127 2.11 3.51 -21.50
N ASP A 128 1.70 3.10 -22.69
CA ASP A 128 1.84 1.72 -23.16
C ASP A 128 3.33 1.44 -23.37
N VAL A 129 3.98 0.94 -22.34
CA VAL A 129 5.35 0.43 -22.47
C VAL A 129 5.24 -1.00 -22.98
N PRO A 130 5.76 -1.30 -24.19
CA PRO A 130 5.80 -2.68 -24.67
C PRO A 130 6.57 -3.53 -23.65
N VAL A 131 5.90 -4.51 -23.08
CA VAL A 131 6.54 -5.49 -22.20
C VAL A 131 7.35 -6.41 -23.11
N LYS A 132 8.68 -6.22 -23.11
CA LYS A 132 9.61 -7.14 -23.78
C LYS A 132 9.75 -8.41 -22.96
#